data_73d7b062870e73af42c4431e241fcc31
#
_entry.id   73d7b062870e73af42c4431e241fcc31
#
_cell.length_a   1.000
_cell.length_b   1.000
_cell.length_c   1.000
_cell.angle_alpha   90.00
_cell.angle_beta   90.00
_cell.angle_gamma   90.00
#
_symmetry.space_group_name_H-M   'P 1'
#
loop_
_entity.id
_entity.type
_entity.pdbx_description
1 polymer ?
#
loop_
_entity_poly.entity_id
_entity_poly.type
_entity_poly.pdbx_seq_one_letter_code
_entity_poly.pdbx_strand_id
1 'polypeptide(L)'
;IRFLICNILKEQNFNVRSAANYDQAVLEIDKKIPDLAIIDIKLDKVDKDGIDLLKLVIDKKKLTPVIMISGHATVQIAVEAIRLGAYEFIEKPFSTEKILNYVKRALENASLKEEKNIIENKLFHSFELVGKSPSIVKIKKTIEKLSTSESRVLISGPTGSGKELVARKIHKYSGRSK
;
A
#
# COMPACT_ATOMS: atom_id res chain seq x y z
N ILE A 1 23.22 -3.11 -15.44
CA ILE A 1 22.36 -3.68 -14.37
C ILE A 1 20.89 -3.68 -14.81
N ARG A 2 20.30 -2.53 -15.22
CA ARG A 2 18.90 -2.45 -15.69
C ARG A 2 18.58 -3.51 -16.74
N PHE A 3 19.38 -3.63 -17.79
CA PHE A 3 19.20 -4.62 -18.85
C PHE A 3 19.24 -6.06 -18.31
N LEU A 4 20.17 -6.35 -17.42
CA LEU A 4 20.30 -7.66 -16.77
C LEU A 4 19.04 -8.03 -15.99
N ILE A 5 18.55 -7.13 -15.13
CA ILE A 5 17.33 -7.35 -14.34
C ILE A 5 16.11 -7.55 -15.25
N CYS A 6 16.00 -6.74 -16.32
CA CYS A 6 14.92 -6.91 -17.29
C CYS A 6 14.92 -8.29 -17.95
N ASN A 7 16.09 -8.81 -18.33
CA ASN A 7 16.20 -10.13 -18.94
C ASN A 7 15.83 -11.24 -17.94
N ILE A 8 16.39 -11.18 -16.73
CA ILE A 8 16.10 -12.14 -15.66
C ILE A 8 14.58 -12.24 -15.39
N LEU A 9 13.90 -11.09 -15.31
CA LEU A 9 12.47 -11.06 -15.03
C LEU A 9 11.65 -11.53 -16.24
N LYS A 10 12.04 -11.19 -17.46
CA LYS A 10 11.39 -11.68 -18.70
C LYS A 10 11.50 -13.20 -18.83
N GLU A 11 12.63 -13.80 -18.50
CA GLU A 11 12.83 -15.25 -18.48
C GLU A 11 11.87 -15.95 -17.50
N GLN A 12 11.42 -15.25 -16.48
CA GLN A 12 10.41 -15.73 -15.53
C GLN A 12 8.97 -15.34 -15.93
N ASN A 13 8.74 -14.96 -17.19
CA ASN A 13 7.45 -14.55 -17.75
C ASN A 13 6.81 -13.31 -17.11
N PHE A 14 7.60 -12.44 -16.48
CA PHE A 14 7.10 -11.14 -16.02
C PHE A 14 6.98 -10.16 -17.18
N ASN A 15 5.92 -9.35 -17.20
CA ASN A 15 5.80 -8.23 -18.11
C ASN A 15 6.61 -7.04 -17.59
N VAL A 16 7.76 -6.76 -18.20
CA VAL A 16 8.74 -5.80 -17.70
C VAL A 16 8.73 -4.54 -18.53
N ARG A 17 8.53 -3.40 -17.88
CA ARG A 17 8.78 -2.07 -18.41
C ARG A 17 10.03 -1.49 -17.76
N SER A 18 10.79 -0.69 -18.47
CA SER A 18 12.02 -0.11 -17.92
C SER A 18 12.14 1.36 -18.27
N ALA A 19 12.70 2.13 -17.36
CA ALA A 19 13.03 3.53 -17.54
C ALA A 19 14.53 3.76 -17.32
N ALA A 20 15.13 4.67 -18.06
CA ALA A 20 16.54 4.98 -17.93
C ALA A 20 16.82 6.05 -16.87
N ASN A 21 15.85 6.93 -16.64
CA ASN A 21 15.97 8.07 -15.74
C ASN A 21 14.63 8.36 -15.03
N TYR A 22 14.64 9.34 -14.13
CA TYR A 22 13.47 9.73 -13.35
C TYR A 22 12.25 10.10 -14.22
N ASP A 23 12.43 10.94 -15.23
CA ASP A 23 11.30 11.43 -16.05
C ASP A 23 10.63 10.32 -16.85
N GLN A 24 11.43 9.42 -17.44
CA GLN A 24 10.88 8.23 -18.09
C GLN A 24 10.17 7.32 -17.11
N ALA A 25 10.68 7.15 -15.89
CA ALA A 25 10.02 6.35 -14.86
C ALA A 25 8.66 6.95 -14.49
N VAL A 26 8.57 8.25 -14.31
CA VAL A 26 7.30 8.94 -14.05
C VAL A 26 6.30 8.70 -15.19
N LEU A 27 6.72 8.87 -16.45
CA LEU A 27 5.85 8.62 -17.61
C LEU A 27 5.35 7.17 -17.66
N GLU A 28 6.20 6.19 -17.34
CA GLU A 28 5.79 4.79 -17.31
C GLU A 28 4.84 4.46 -16.17
N ILE A 29 5.02 5.08 -14.99
CA ILE A 29 4.13 4.95 -13.84
C ILE A 29 2.77 5.61 -14.13
N ASP A 30 2.76 6.75 -14.82
CA ASP A 30 1.53 7.45 -15.18
C ASP A 30 0.68 6.68 -16.20
N LYS A 31 1.31 5.98 -17.13
CA LYS A 31 0.61 5.10 -18.08
C LYS A 31 -0.10 3.96 -17.36
N LYS A 32 0.59 3.30 -16.43
CA LYS A 32 0.05 2.21 -15.62
C LYS A 32 0.93 2.01 -14.39
N ILE A 33 0.31 2.02 -13.21
CA ILE A 33 1.02 1.70 -11.96
C ILE A 33 1.49 0.24 -12.02
N PRO A 34 2.77 -0.06 -11.73
CA PRO A 34 3.28 -1.42 -11.75
C PRO A 34 2.80 -2.22 -10.53
N ASP A 35 2.79 -3.56 -10.65
CA ASP A 35 2.51 -4.46 -9.53
C ASP A 35 3.70 -4.57 -8.58
N LEU A 36 4.91 -4.26 -9.06
CA LEU A 36 6.16 -4.14 -8.30
C LEU A 36 7.10 -3.18 -9.03
N ALA A 37 7.82 -2.34 -8.28
CA ALA A 37 8.88 -1.50 -8.82
C ALA A 37 10.25 -1.90 -8.26
N ILE A 38 11.27 -1.89 -9.12
CA ILE A 38 12.68 -2.01 -8.74
C ILE A 38 13.36 -0.71 -9.11
N ILE A 39 13.90 0.00 -8.13
CA ILE A 39 14.40 1.37 -8.29
C ILE A 39 15.85 1.44 -7.84
N ASP A 40 16.73 1.94 -8.70
CA ASP A 40 18.09 2.32 -8.32
C ASP A 40 18.05 3.66 -7.56
N ILE A 41 18.78 3.74 -6.45
CA ILE A 41 18.86 5.02 -5.70
C ILE A 41 19.54 6.09 -6.53
N LYS A 42 20.66 5.78 -7.17
CA LYS A 42 21.37 6.73 -8.03
C LYS A 42 20.74 6.76 -9.42
N LEU A 43 19.95 7.78 -9.68
CA LEU A 43 19.46 8.14 -11.01
C LEU A 43 20.31 9.32 -11.52
N ASP A 44 20.41 9.45 -12.85
CA ASP A 44 21.33 10.40 -13.53
C ASP A 44 21.00 11.91 -13.33
N LYS A 45 20.01 12.26 -12.49
CA LYS A 45 19.65 13.67 -12.21
C LYS A 45 20.15 14.11 -10.82
N VAL A 46 20.69 15.32 -10.79
CA VAL A 46 21.24 15.94 -9.58
C VAL A 46 20.16 16.27 -8.54
N ASP A 47 18.93 16.59 -9.00
CA ASP A 47 17.87 17.12 -8.13
C ASP A 47 16.79 16.10 -7.75
N LYS A 48 16.79 14.90 -8.34
CA LYS A 48 15.79 13.85 -8.07
C LYS A 48 16.42 12.47 -8.13
N ASP A 49 16.32 11.76 -7.03
CA ASP A 49 16.90 10.44 -6.88
C ASP A 49 15.83 9.31 -6.82
N GLY A 50 16.29 8.09 -6.59
CA GLY A 50 15.41 6.93 -6.46
C GLY A 50 14.49 6.99 -5.25
N ILE A 51 14.85 7.75 -4.21
CA ILE A 51 14.00 7.97 -3.02
C ILE A 51 12.77 8.81 -3.37
N ASP A 52 12.91 9.82 -4.22
CA ASP A 52 11.76 10.62 -4.68
C ASP A 52 10.82 9.78 -5.56
N LEU A 53 11.38 8.88 -6.35
CA LEU A 53 10.57 7.94 -7.14
C LEU A 53 9.85 6.92 -6.27
N LEU A 54 10.48 6.45 -5.18
CA LEU A 54 9.85 5.61 -4.17
C LEU A 54 8.61 6.30 -3.56
N LYS A 55 8.77 7.56 -3.11
CA LYS A 55 7.66 8.36 -2.56
C LYS A 55 6.51 8.46 -3.56
N LEU A 56 6.82 8.78 -4.82
CA LEU A 56 5.83 8.91 -5.88
C LEU A 56 5.05 7.60 -6.12
N VAL A 57 5.71 6.46 -6.14
CA VAL A 57 5.05 5.14 -6.31
C VAL A 57 4.11 4.86 -5.14
N ILE A 58 4.57 5.09 -3.90
CA ILE A 58 3.79 4.84 -2.69
C ILE A 58 2.57 5.76 -2.61
N ASP A 59 2.71 7.03 -2.96
CA ASP A 59 1.61 7.99 -2.97
C ASP A 59 0.54 7.62 -3.99
N LYS A 60 0.92 7.10 -5.17
CA LYS A 60 -0.02 6.65 -6.19
C LYS A 60 -0.74 5.35 -5.85
N LYS A 61 -0.03 4.37 -5.32
CA LYS A 61 -0.59 3.08 -4.88
C LYS A 61 0.19 2.53 -3.69
N LYS A 62 -0.32 2.75 -2.51
CA LYS A 62 0.31 2.37 -1.23
C LYS A 62 0.69 0.88 -1.11
N LEU A 63 0.04 -0.01 -1.85
CA LEU A 63 0.28 -1.45 -1.81
C LEU A 63 1.29 -1.94 -2.86
N THR A 64 1.76 -1.08 -3.77
CA THR A 64 2.81 -1.47 -4.72
C THR A 64 4.13 -1.67 -3.98
N PRO A 65 4.69 -2.87 -3.91
CA PRO A 65 5.98 -3.09 -3.28
C PRO A 65 7.09 -2.47 -4.12
N VAL A 66 8.01 -1.78 -3.46
CA VAL A 66 9.18 -1.18 -4.08
C VAL A 66 10.44 -1.81 -3.51
N ILE A 67 11.29 -2.36 -4.38
CA ILE A 67 12.61 -2.87 -4.05
C ILE A 67 13.63 -1.80 -4.46
N MET A 68 14.39 -1.30 -3.48
CA MET A 68 15.45 -0.34 -3.75
C MET A 68 16.78 -1.05 -3.99
N ILE A 69 17.58 -0.55 -4.95
CA ILE A 69 18.90 -1.10 -5.26
C ILE A 69 19.94 0.02 -5.15
N SER A 70 21.11 -0.25 -4.57
CA SER A 70 22.21 0.70 -4.50
C SER A 70 23.58 0.04 -4.64
N GLY A 71 24.51 0.72 -5.30
CA GLY A 71 25.93 0.32 -5.34
C GLY A 71 26.77 0.89 -4.21
N HIS A 72 26.26 1.90 -3.48
CA HIS A 72 26.90 2.51 -2.31
C HIS A 72 25.85 2.64 -1.23
N ALA A 73 25.58 1.55 -0.56
CA ALA A 73 24.61 1.50 0.51
C ALA A 73 25.28 1.89 1.83
N THR A 74 24.90 3.02 2.39
CA THR A 74 25.08 3.23 3.83
C THR A 74 23.87 2.67 4.56
N VAL A 75 24.08 2.18 5.78
CA VAL A 75 22.99 1.71 6.65
C VAL A 75 21.88 2.76 6.78
N GLN A 76 22.28 4.03 6.84
CA GLN A 76 21.36 5.17 6.95
C GLN A 76 20.40 5.28 5.75
N ILE A 77 20.91 5.15 4.53
CA ILE A 77 20.10 5.20 3.30
C ILE A 77 19.14 4.01 3.24
N ALA A 78 19.59 2.82 3.61
CA ALA A 78 18.75 1.64 3.65
C ALA A 78 17.61 1.79 4.67
N VAL A 79 17.92 2.26 5.89
CA VAL A 79 16.93 2.51 6.94
C VAL A 79 15.92 3.59 6.50
N GLU A 80 16.39 4.65 5.86
CA GLU A 80 15.52 5.71 5.33
C GLU A 80 14.56 5.16 4.26
N ALA A 81 15.05 4.40 3.29
CA ALA A 81 14.23 3.79 2.26
C ALA A 81 13.12 2.90 2.85
N ILE A 82 13.46 2.06 3.84
CA ILE A 82 12.48 1.21 4.52
C ILE A 82 11.45 2.03 5.31
N ARG A 83 11.88 3.10 6.01
CA ARG A 83 10.98 4.01 6.73
C ARG A 83 10.01 4.74 5.80
N LEU A 84 10.45 5.07 4.58
CA LEU A 84 9.62 5.67 3.54
C LEU A 84 8.68 4.67 2.85
N GLY A 85 8.76 3.39 3.20
CA GLY A 85 7.84 2.36 2.73
C GLY A 85 8.39 1.44 1.63
N ALA A 86 9.70 1.44 1.37
CA ALA A 86 10.30 0.41 0.54
C ALA A 86 10.06 -0.97 1.16
N TYR A 87 9.76 -1.95 0.30
CA TYR A 87 9.57 -3.33 0.72
C TYR A 87 10.88 -3.98 1.12
N GLU A 88 11.94 -3.70 0.35
CA GLU A 88 13.27 -4.28 0.56
C GLU A 88 14.35 -3.37 -0.03
N PHE A 89 15.57 -3.54 0.48
CA PHE A 89 16.76 -2.86 0.01
C PHE A 89 17.85 -3.87 -0.36
N ILE A 90 18.44 -3.74 -1.55
CA ILE A 90 19.45 -4.66 -2.07
C ILE A 90 20.73 -3.89 -2.42
N GLU A 91 21.84 -4.30 -1.83
CA GLU A 91 23.14 -3.78 -2.20
C GLU A 91 23.72 -4.51 -3.41
N LYS A 92 24.36 -3.78 -4.31
CA LYS A 92 25.14 -4.31 -5.43
C LYS A 92 26.56 -4.70 -4.97
N PRO A 93 27.12 -5.82 -5.40
CA PRO A 93 26.56 -6.79 -6.37
C PRO A 93 25.58 -7.77 -5.72
N PHE A 94 24.61 -8.24 -6.48
CA PHE A 94 23.62 -9.21 -6.04
C PHE A 94 23.51 -10.40 -7.04
N SER A 95 23.09 -11.56 -6.55
CA SER A 95 22.82 -12.71 -7.39
C SER A 95 21.43 -12.64 -8.03
N THR A 96 21.28 -13.29 -9.19
CA THR A 96 19.98 -13.46 -9.86
C THR A 96 18.92 -14.08 -8.94
N GLU A 97 19.32 -15.11 -8.21
CA GLU A 97 18.47 -15.82 -7.28
C GLU A 97 17.94 -14.90 -6.16
N LYS A 98 18.78 -14.02 -5.62
CA LYS A 98 18.40 -13.07 -4.58
C LYS A 98 17.31 -12.11 -5.07
N ILE A 99 17.48 -11.54 -6.27
CA ILE A 99 16.46 -10.66 -6.87
C ILE A 99 15.14 -11.38 -7.08
N LEU A 100 15.17 -12.58 -7.68
CA LEU A 100 13.97 -13.36 -7.95
C LEU A 100 13.21 -13.72 -6.68
N ASN A 101 13.92 -14.10 -5.62
CA ASN A 101 13.33 -14.41 -4.33
C ASN A 101 12.62 -13.18 -3.72
N TYR A 102 13.25 -12.01 -3.75
CA TYR A 102 12.61 -10.79 -3.25
C TYR A 102 11.41 -10.37 -4.09
N VAL A 103 11.50 -10.47 -5.41
CA VAL A 103 10.38 -10.15 -6.31
C VAL A 103 9.17 -11.06 -6.03
N LYS A 104 9.38 -12.39 -5.95
CA LYS A 104 8.30 -13.35 -5.66
C LYS A 104 7.65 -13.06 -4.30
N ARG A 105 8.45 -12.94 -3.25
CA ARG A 105 7.95 -12.64 -1.90
C ARG A 105 7.23 -11.30 -1.81
N ALA A 106 7.71 -10.29 -2.52
CA ALA A 106 7.10 -8.96 -2.53
C ALA A 106 5.71 -8.99 -3.20
N LEU A 107 5.57 -9.69 -4.33
CA LEU A 107 4.31 -9.86 -5.04
C LEU A 107 3.31 -10.70 -4.23
N GLU A 108 3.75 -11.81 -3.61
CA GLU A 108 2.91 -12.63 -2.74
C GLU A 108 2.38 -11.81 -1.55
N ASN A 109 3.24 -11.06 -0.87
CA ASN A 109 2.82 -10.19 0.22
C ASN A 109 1.83 -9.10 -0.21
N ALA A 110 2.03 -8.51 -1.41
CA ALA A 110 1.12 -7.50 -1.94
C ALA A 110 -0.26 -8.12 -2.25
N SER A 111 -0.29 -9.31 -2.87
CA SER A 111 -1.53 -10.05 -3.15
C SER A 111 -2.31 -10.38 -1.87
N LEU A 112 -1.64 -10.92 -0.86
CA LEU A 112 -2.27 -11.22 0.44
C LEU A 112 -2.84 -9.98 1.13
N LYS A 113 -2.13 -8.84 1.06
CA LYS A 113 -2.64 -7.57 1.59
C LYS A 113 -3.84 -7.06 0.82
N GLU A 114 -3.84 -7.21 -0.50
CA GLU A 114 -4.96 -6.80 -1.35
C GLU A 114 -6.19 -7.69 -1.11
N GLU A 115 -6.02 -9.00 -1.01
CA GLU A 115 -7.08 -9.95 -0.65
C GLU A 115 -7.67 -9.64 0.73
N LYS A 116 -6.82 -9.41 1.73
CA LYS A 116 -7.26 -9.00 3.07
C LYS A 116 -8.11 -7.73 3.00
N ASN A 117 -7.66 -6.70 2.28
CA ASN A 117 -8.40 -5.45 2.12
C ASN A 117 -9.76 -5.67 1.42
N ILE A 118 -9.80 -6.54 0.41
CA ILE A 118 -11.06 -6.90 -0.29
C ILE A 118 -12.03 -7.59 0.65
N ILE A 119 -11.55 -8.56 1.44
CA ILE A 119 -12.37 -9.29 2.42
C ILE A 119 -12.87 -8.32 3.51
N GLU A 120 -12.00 -7.50 4.06
CA GLU A 120 -12.38 -6.49 5.04
C GLU A 120 -13.43 -5.52 4.47
N ASN A 121 -13.23 -5.02 3.25
CA ASN A 121 -14.20 -4.15 2.60
C ASN A 121 -15.54 -4.86 2.32
N LYS A 122 -15.54 -6.11 1.87
CA LYS A 122 -16.78 -6.89 1.68
C LYS A 122 -17.51 -7.11 3.01
N LEU A 123 -16.80 -7.48 4.06
CA LEU A 123 -17.37 -7.60 5.41
C LEU A 123 -17.96 -6.27 5.89
N PHE A 124 -17.31 -5.15 5.57
CA PHE A 124 -17.81 -3.82 5.97
C PHE A 124 -19.00 -3.34 5.13
N HIS A 125 -19.06 -3.67 3.83
CA HIS A 125 -20.22 -3.33 3.00
C HIS A 125 -21.47 -4.14 3.37
N SER A 126 -21.31 -5.36 3.87
CA SER A 126 -22.45 -6.15 4.40
C SER A 126 -23.07 -5.53 5.66
N PHE A 127 -22.41 -4.53 6.27
CA PHE A 127 -22.84 -3.83 7.48
C PHE A 127 -23.25 -2.38 7.24
N GLU A 128 -23.74 -2.02 6.04
CA GLU A 128 -24.25 -0.66 5.84
C GLU A 128 -25.60 -0.45 6.54
N LEU A 129 -25.67 0.65 7.30
CA LEU A 129 -26.95 1.13 7.83
C LEU A 129 -27.80 1.66 6.65
N VAL A 130 -28.59 0.75 6.09
CA VAL A 130 -29.49 1.06 4.95
C VAL A 130 -30.78 1.68 5.50
N GLY A 131 -31.20 2.79 4.94
CA GLY A 131 -32.46 3.43 5.28
C GLY A 131 -32.38 4.95 5.24
N LYS A 132 -33.54 5.58 4.93
CA LYS A 132 -33.75 7.04 4.83
C LYS A 132 -34.75 7.53 5.87
N SER A 133 -35.23 6.67 6.80
CA SER A 133 -36.15 7.11 7.85
C SER A 133 -35.49 8.14 8.79
N PRO A 134 -36.26 9.05 9.37
CA PRO A 134 -35.73 10.04 10.32
C PRO A 134 -34.89 9.42 11.45
N SER A 135 -35.30 8.26 11.96
CA SER A 135 -34.60 7.52 13.00
C SER A 135 -33.21 7.03 12.53
N ILE A 136 -33.12 6.46 11.32
CA ILE A 136 -31.83 6.00 10.77
C ILE A 136 -30.91 7.19 10.47
N VAL A 137 -31.45 8.30 9.96
CA VAL A 137 -30.66 9.52 9.75
C VAL A 137 -30.11 10.06 11.07
N LYS A 138 -30.93 10.07 12.14
CA LYS A 138 -30.49 10.47 13.48
C LYS A 138 -29.37 9.57 14.01
N ILE A 139 -29.49 8.24 13.84
CA ILE A 139 -28.47 7.27 14.26
C ILE A 139 -27.16 7.53 13.49
N LYS A 140 -27.20 7.73 12.16
CA LYS A 140 -26.02 8.03 11.35
C LYS A 140 -25.28 9.28 11.86
N LYS A 141 -26.00 10.38 12.11
CA LYS A 141 -25.42 11.62 12.66
C LYS A 141 -24.84 11.42 14.06
N THR A 142 -25.48 10.56 14.89
CA THR A 142 -24.97 10.24 16.24
C THR A 142 -23.68 9.43 16.14
N ILE A 143 -23.59 8.45 15.24
CA ILE A 143 -22.36 7.67 14.98
C ILE A 143 -21.20 8.60 14.60
N GLU A 144 -21.42 9.54 13.68
CA GLU A 144 -20.42 10.52 13.27
C GLU A 144 -19.88 11.34 14.44
N LYS A 145 -20.76 11.81 15.32
CA LYS A 145 -20.36 12.56 16.52
C LYS A 145 -19.59 11.71 17.53
N LEU A 146 -20.01 10.47 17.73
CA LEU A 146 -19.39 9.56 18.72
C LEU A 146 -18.04 9.03 18.23
N SER A 147 -17.82 8.94 16.93
CA SER A 147 -16.56 8.45 16.38
C SER A 147 -15.35 9.34 16.68
N THR A 148 -15.58 10.63 16.91
CA THR A 148 -14.55 11.60 17.32
C THR A 148 -14.38 11.73 18.83
N SER A 149 -15.23 11.02 19.63
CA SER A 149 -15.24 11.10 21.08
C SER A 149 -14.56 9.88 21.71
N GLU A 150 -13.86 10.08 22.83
CA GLU A 150 -13.31 9.00 23.66
C GLU A 150 -14.32 8.42 24.67
N SER A 151 -15.58 8.84 24.60
CA SER A 151 -16.63 8.47 25.53
C SER A 151 -16.98 6.99 25.45
N ARG A 152 -17.42 6.44 26.59
CA ARG A 152 -18.04 5.10 26.63
C ARG A 152 -19.44 5.18 26.05
N VAL A 153 -19.78 4.25 25.16
CA VAL A 153 -21.07 4.24 24.45
C VAL A 153 -21.84 2.98 24.85
N LEU A 154 -23.06 3.16 25.36
CA LEU A 154 -24.02 2.08 25.58
C LEU A 154 -25.03 2.06 24.42
N ILE A 155 -25.18 0.91 23.78
CA ILE A 155 -26.14 0.70 22.69
C ILE A 155 -27.23 -0.24 23.17
N SER A 156 -28.46 0.24 23.27
CA SER A 156 -29.62 -0.54 23.70
C SER A 156 -30.66 -0.66 22.60
N GLY A 157 -31.47 -1.73 22.64
CA GLY A 157 -32.54 -2.01 21.68
C GLY A 157 -32.93 -3.48 21.65
N PRO A 158 -34.06 -3.83 20.99
CA PRO A 158 -34.52 -5.22 20.88
C PRO A 158 -33.53 -6.12 20.14
N THR A 159 -33.67 -7.43 20.30
CA THR A 159 -32.86 -8.40 19.55
C THR A 159 -33.11 -8.23 18.05
N GLY A 160 -32.08 -8.32 17.21
CA GLY A 160 -32.18 -8.13 15.76
C GLY A 160 -32.24 -6.68 15.28
N SER A 161 -32.25 -5.66 16.17
CA SER A 161 -32.35 -4.22 15.79
C SER A 161 -31.08 -3.62 15.19
N GLY A 162 -30.02 -4.38 14.95
CA GLY A 162 -28.78 -3.89 14.34
C GLY A 162 -27.81 -3.20 15.30
N LYS A 163 -27.89 -3.49 16.62
CA LYS A 163 -26.96 -2.93 17.63
C LYS A 163 -25.48 -3.18 17.29
N GLU A 164 -25.17 -4.38 16.85
CA GLU A 164 -23.82 -4.75 16.43
C GLU A 164 -23.32 -3.92 15.25
N LEU A 165 -24.23 -3.64 14.30
CA LEU A 165 -23.95 -2.79 13.15
C LEU A 165 -23.54 -1.38 13.54
N VAL A 166 -24.27 -0.80 14.52
CA VAL A 166 -23.98 0.52 15.07
C VAL A 166 -22.63 0.52 15.81
N ALA A 167 -22.38 -0.50 16.64
CA ALA A 167 -21.13 -0.63 17.38
C ALA A 167 -19.91 -0.72 16.45
N ARG A 168 -19.98 -1.57 15.42
CA ARG A 168 -18.93 -1.72 14.41
C ARG A 168 -18.68 -0.42 13.62
N LYS A 169 -19.73 0.34 13.30
CA LYS A 169 -19.57 1.64 12.62
C LYS A 169 -18.90 2.68 13.53
N ILE A 170 -19.28 2.77 14.80
CA ILE A 170 -18.61 3.66 15.77
C ILE A 170 -17.13 3.31 15.86
N HIS A 171 -16.80 2.01 16.00
CA HIS A 171 -15.41 1.55 16.07
C HIS A 171 -14.64 1.92 14.79
N LYS A 172 -15.20 1.66 13.61
CA LYS A 172 -14.55 1.92 12.32
C LYS A 172 -14.18 3.40 12.12
N TYR A 173 -15.06 4.31 12.51
CA TYR A 173 -14.82 5.75 12.37
C TYR A 173 -14.05 6.35 13.56
N SER A 174 -13.79 5.58 14.60
CA SER A 174 -12.98 6.01 15.73
C SER A 174 -11.48 5.93 15.43
N GLY A 175 -10.67 6.74 16.10
CA GLY A 175 -9.22 6.67 16.04
C GLY A 175 -8.62 5.34 16.57
N ARG A 176 -9.46 4.42 17.08
CA ARG A 176 -9.09 3.09 17.61
C ARG A 176 -9.35 1.94 16.64
N SER A 177 -9.62 2.24 15.36
CA SER A 177 -9.91 1.25 14.30
C SER A 177 -8.67 0.53 13.76
N LYS A 178 -7.52 0.68 14.41
CA LYS A 178 -6.26 0.01 14.05
C LYS A 178 -6.13 -1.34 14.74
#